data_ff57aba20deaa85ebfdde38c64c0997b
#
_entry.id   ff57aba20deaa85ebfdde38c64c0997b
#
_cell.length_a   1.000
_cell.length_b   1.000
_cell.length_c   1.000
_cell.angle_alpha   90.00
_cell.angle_beta   90.00
_cell.angle_gamma   90.00
#
_symmetry.space_group_name_H-M   'P 1'
#
loop_
_entity.id
_entity.type
_entity.pdbx_description
1 polymer ?
#
loop_
_entity_poly.entity_id
_entity_poly.type
_entity_poly.pdbx_seq_one_letter_code
_entity_poly.pdbx_strand_id
1 'polypeptide(L)'
;MQLYNKESVVVYNTLQTYRWDRLNYLKQIHLKSKKLNFKLGIKIVRGAYMEKERLRAYELGYKSPICETKELTDALFNNTLKYVLENLNQIQPFIGTHNEQSTALAVNLMDVYNIPKNDTRVWFGQLYGMSDHISYNLATNGYNVAKYVPFGPVKDVMPYLIRRAEENTSVAGQTSRELNLISIERKRRKI
;
A
#
# COMPACT_ATOMS: atom_id res chain seq x y z
N MET A 1 19.11 0.69 1.69
CA MET A 1 18.98 -0.56 0.93
C MET A 1 20.34 -1.09 0.43
N GLN A 2 21.15 -0.35 -0.30
CA GLN A 2 22.41 -0.85 -0.87
C GLN A 2 23.38 -1.49 0.15
N LEU A 3 23.42 -1.00 1.38
CA LEU A 3 24.26 -1.57 2.45
C LEU A 3 23.65 -2.80 3.12
N TYR A 4 22.34 -2.83 3.29
CA TYR A 4 21.66 -3.82 4.15
C TYR A 4 20.88 -4.89 3.39
N ASN A 5 20.35 -4.59 2.19
CA ASN A 5 19.53 -5.53 1.42
C ASN A 5 20.39 -6.35 0.43
N LYS A 6 21.37 -7.08 0.90
CA LYS A 6 22.25 -7.93 0.06
C LYS A 6 21.62 -9.29 -0.17
N GLU A 7 21.43 -10.05 0.87
CA GLU A 7 20.89 -11.42 0.83
C GLU A 7 19.38 -11.44 1.01
N SER A 8 18.87 -10.63 1.94
CA SER A 8 17.45 -10.48 2.24
C SER A 8 17.07 -9.00 2.29
N VAL A 9 15.77 -8.71 2.17
CA VAL A 9 15.24 -7.34 2.31
C VAL A 9 14.93 -7.07 3.77
N VAL A 10 15.63 -6.11 4.36
CA VAL A 10 15.41 -5.62 5.73
C VAL A 10 15.03 -4.13 5.76
N VAL A 11 15.34 -3.39 4.70
CA VAL A 11 15.03 -1.95 4.56
C VAL A 11 14.10 -1.73 3.39
N TYR A 12 12.98 -1.07 3.65
CA TYR A 12 11.97 -0.72 2.65
C TYR A 12 11.95 0.77 2.37
N ASN A 13 11.73 1.14 1.12
CA ASN A 13 11.37 2.49 0.71
C ASN A 13 9.87 2.53 0.38
N THR A 14 9.21 3.63 0.73
CA THR A 14 7.79 3.82 0.43
C THR A 14 7.61 4.50 -0.93
N LEU A 15 6.89 3.84 -1.82
CA LEU A 15 6.53 4.35 -3.13
C LEU A 15 5.08 4.86 -3.10
N GLN A 16 4.91 6.19 -3.27
CA GLN A 16 3.61 6.84 -3.24
C GLN A 16 3.07 6.96 -4.67
N THR A 17 2.17 6.07 -5.06
CA THR A 17 1.72 5.93 -6.45
C THR A 17 0.68 6.96 -6.91
N TYR A 18 0.26 7.91 -6.05
CA TYR A 18 -0.47 9.08 -6.51
C TYR A 18 0.41 10.06 -7.30
N ARG A 19 1.74 9.88 -7.31
CA ARG A 19 2.66 10.64 -8.16
C ARG A 19 2.88 9.90 -9.48
N TRP A 20 2.59 10.59 -10.58
CA TRP A 20 2.64 10.01 -11.93
C TRP A 20 4.04 9.51 -12.36
N ASP A 21 5.11 9.99 -11.74
CA ASP A 21 6.49 9.62 -12.07
C ASP A 21 7.00 8.33 -11.37
N ARG A 22 6.22 7.74 -10.44
CA ARG A 22 6.73 6.71 -9.52
C ARG A 22 7.05 5.36 -10.19
N LEU A 23 6.31 4.95 -11.17
CA LEU A 23 6.62 3.69 -11.87
C LEU A 23 7.95 3.79 -12.65
N ASN A 24 8.20 4.92 -13.31
CA ASN A 24 9.48 5.17 -13.97
C ASN A 24 10.64 5.23 -12.97
N TYR A 25 10.46 5.91 -11.85
CA TYR A 25 11.43 5.92 -10.76
C TYR A 25 11.73 4.49 -10.28
N LEU A 26 10.70 3.67 -10.05
CA LEU A 26 10.87 2.27 -9.63
C LEU A 26 11.71 1.47 -10.65
N LYS A 27 11.42 1.61 -11.94
CA LYS A 27 12.18 0.95 -13.00
C LYS A 27 13.66 1.37 -13.00
N GLN A 28 13.94 2.65 -12.79
CA GLN A 28 15.31 3.18 -12.73
C GLN A 28 16.08 2.62 -11.52
N ILE A 29 15.46 2.64 -10.31
CA ILE A 29 16.12 2.07 -9.12
C ILE A 29 16.26 0.55 -9.20
N HIS A 30 15.35 -0.14 -9.90
CA HIS A 30 15.47 -1.58 -10.16
C HIS A 30 16.70 -1.88 -11.03
N LEU A 31 16.91 -1.15 -12.11
CA LEU A 31 18.13 -1.29 -12.93
C LEU A 31 19.40 -1.01 -12.11
N LYS A 32 19.36 0.03 -11.28
CA LYS A 32 20.48 0.37 -10.38
C LYS A 32 20.72 -0.74 -9.35
N SER A 33 19.68 -1.33 -8.79
CA SER A 33 19.81 -2.40 -7.80
C SER A 33 20.46 -3.65 -8.39
N LYS A 34 20.12 -4.01 -9.64
CA LYS A 34 20.78 -5.09 -10.37
C LYS A 34 22.26 -4.82 -10.58
N LYS A 35 22.63 -3.63 -11.04
CA LYS A 35 24.04 -3.24 -11.26
C LYS A 35 24.88 -3.28 -9.97
N LEU A 36 24.28 -2.90 -8.84
CA LEU A 36 24.97 -2.79 -7.54
C LEU A 36 24.73 -4.01 -6.63
N ASN A 37 24.12 -5.05 -7.15
CA ASN A 37 23.83 -6.31 -6.48
C ASN A 37 23.22 -6.14 -5.09
N PHE A 38 22.02 -5.54 -5.03
CA PHE A 38 21.21 -5.45 -3.82
C PHE A 38 19.72 -5.56 -4.14
N LYS A 39 18.91 -6.06 -3.20
CA LYS A 39 17.47 -6.24 -3.35
C LYS A 39 16.70 -4.98 -2.96
N LEU A 40 15.56 -4.75 -3.59
CA LEU A 40 14.66 -3.64 -3.28
C LEU A 40 13.54 -4.10 -2.33
N GLY A 41 13.39 -3.42 -1.20
CA GLY A 41 12.18 -3.47 -0.39
C GLY A 41 11.28 -2.29 -0.75
N ILE A 42 10.10 -2.55 -1.27
CA ILE A 42 9.18 -1.50 -1.73
C ILE A 42 7.84 -1.61 -1.02
N LYS A 43 7.54 -0.62 -0.18
CA LYS A 43 6.20 -0.43 0.34
C LYS A 43 5.40 0.38 -0.68
N ILE A 44 4.37 -0.22 -1.26
CA ILE A 44 3.51 0.43 -2.25
C ILE A 44 2.29 1.01 -1.53
N VAL A 45 2.08 2.32 -1.67
CA VAL A 45 0.90 3.02 -1.14
C VAL A 45 0.39 4.02 -2.18
N ARG A 46 -0.89 4.43 -2.08
CA ARG A 46 -1.38 5.53 -2.92
C ARG A 46 -0.72 6.84 -2.52
N GLY A 47 -0.77 7.21 -1.26
CA GLY A 47 -0.16 8.41 -0.68
C GLY A 47 -1.15 9.19 0.16
N ALA A 48 -0.65 10.04 1.06
CA ALA A 48 -1.44 10.71 2.09
C ALA A 48 -1.39 12.25 2.03
N TYR A 49 -0.64 12.85 1.11
CA TYR A 49 -0.42 14.30 1.08
C TYR A 49 -0.83 14.95 -0.24
N MET A 50 -1.81 14.38 -0.91
CA MET A 50 -2.22 14.79 -2.25
C MET A 50 -2.57 16.28 -2.33
N GLU A 51 -3.43 16.78 -1.44
CA GLU A 51 -3.85 18.17 -1.45
C GLU A 51 -2.71 19.13 -1.10
N LYS A 52 -1.84 18.75 -0.15
CA LYS A 52 -0.66 19.56 0.21
C LYS A 52 0.33 19.67 -0.96
N GLU A 53 0.55 18.59 -1.68
CA GLU A 53 1.44 18.58 -2.86
C GLU A 53 0.84 19.40 -4.02
N ARG A 54 -0.45 19.33 -4.23
CA ARG A 54 -1.16 20.15 -5.24
C ARG A 54 -1.08 21.64 -4.90
N LEU A 55 -1.38 22.01 -3.66
CA LEU A 55 -1.29 23.39 -3.18
C LEU A 55 0.12 23.94 -3.33
N ARG A 56 1.13 23.17 -2.89
CA ARG A 56 2.53 23.57 -3.03
C ARG A 56 2.94 23.77 -4.48
N ALA A 57 2.48 22.89 -5.38
CA ALA A 57 2.75 23.04 -6.81
C ALA A 57 2.15 24.32 -7.39
N TYR A 58 0.92 24.64 -6.98
CA TYR A 58 0.23 25.88 -7.36
C TYR A 58 0.99 27.11 -6.84
N GLU A 59 1.31 27.16 -5.55
CA GLU A 59 2.02 28.29 -4.90
C GLU A 59 3.39 28.56 -5.50
N LEU A 60 4.11 27.50 -5.89
CA LEU A 60 5.48 27.60 -6.41
C LEU A 60 5.54 27.57 -7.97
N GLY A 61 4.39 27.54 -8.64
CA GLY A 61 4.29 27.66 -10.09
C GLY A 61 4.88 26.48 -10.89
N TYR A 62 4.96 25.26 -10.32
CA TYR A 62 5.42 24.10 -11.07
C TYR A 62 4.29 23.09 -11.34
N LYS A 63 4.50 22.22 -12.33
CA LYS A 63 3.52 21.17 -12.66
C LYS A 63 3.33 20.23 -11.47
N SER A 64 2.08 20.06 -11.03
CA SER A 64 1.77 19.13 -9.94
C SER A 64 2.32 17.71 -10.22
N PRO A 65 3.02 17.11 -9.26
CA PRO A 65 3.50 15.73 -9.40
C PRO A 65 2.39 14.69 -9.19
N ILE A 66 1.21 15.12 -8.79
CA ILE A 66 0.07 14.27 -8.44
C ILE A 66 -0.72 13.90 -9.69
N CYS A 67 -1.17 12.67 -9.80
CA CYS A 67 -2.11 12.22 -10.82
C CYS A 67 -3.36 13.11 -10.80
N GLU A 68 -3.87 13.45 -11.98
CA GLU A 68 -5.01 14.36 -12.11
C GLU A 68 -6.28 13.77 -11.50
N THR A 69 -6.48 12.47 -11.66
CA THR A 69 -7.69 11.77 -11.18
C THR A 69 -7.36 10.59 -10.27
N LYS A 70 -8.38 10.12 -9.56
CA LYS A 70 -8.31 8.93 -8.72
C LYS A 70 -8.06 7.66 -9.57
N GLU A 71 -8.69 7.57 -10.72
CA GLU A 71 -8.56 6.45 -11.66
C GLU A 71 -7.12 6.31 -12.15
N LEU A 72 -6.45 7.41 -12.47
CA LEU A 72 -5.02 7.41 -12.85
C LEU A 72 -4.13 6.95 -11.68
N THR A 73 -4.45 7.35 -10.45
CA THR A 73 -3.76 6.87 -9.25
C THR A 73 -3.96 5.37 -9.06
N ASP A 74 -5.19 4.89 -9.21
CA ASP A 74 -5.55 3.47 -9.10
C ASP A 74 -4.84 2.64 -10.18
N ALA A 75 -4.85 3.11 -11.41
CA ALA A 75 -4.15 2.47 -12.52
C ALA A 75 -2.63 2.40 -12.27
N LEU A 76 -2.03 3.49 -11.79
CA LEU A 76 -0.60 3.53 -11.50
C LEU A 76 -0.23 2.60 -10.33
N PHE A 77 -1.06 2.53 -9.29
CA PHE A 77 -0.90 1.57 -8.20
C PHE A 77 -0.93 0.13 -8.73
N ASN A 78 -1.94 -0.21 -9.52
CA ASN A 78 -2.12 -1.56 -10.07
C ASN A 78 -1.00 -1.95 -11.04
N ASN A 79 -0.54 -1.03 -11.90
CA ASN A 79 0.60 -1.25 -12.78
C ASN A 79 1.93 -1.41 -11.99
N THR A 80 2.10 -0.65 -10.92
CA THR A 80 3.25 -0.80 -10.02
C THR A 80 3.23 -2.15 -9.32
N LEU A 81 2.07 -2.57 -8.83
CA LEU A 81 1.87 -3.86 -8.20
C LEU A 81 2.22 -5.02 -9.14
N LYS A 82 1.71 -4.98 -10.37
CA LYS A 82 2.03 -5.96 -11.42
C LYS A 82 3.54 -6.03 -11.65
N TYR A 83 4.18 -4.87 -11.90
CA TYR A 83 5.63 -4.80 -12.13
C TYR A 83 6.45 -5.38 -11.00
N VAL A 84 6.07 -5.13 -9.75
CA VAL A 84 6.80 -5.63 -8.57
C VAL A 84 6.66 -7.14 -8.44
N LEU A 85 5.45 -7.69 -8.61
CA LEU A 85 5.22 -9.14 -8.51
C LEU A 85 5.89 -9.92 -9.66
N GLU A 86 5.95 -9.35 -10.88
CA GLU A 86 6.72 -9.90 -11.99
C GLU A 86 8.23 -9.95 -11.71
N ASN A 87 8.73 -9.09 -10.84
CA ASN A 87 10.15 -8.98 -10.51
C ASN A 87 10.48 -9.36 -9.05
N LEU A 88 9.71 -10.28 -8.46
CA LEU A 88 9.76 -10.64 -7.04
C LEU A 88 11.13 -11.12 -6.56
N ASN A 89 11.95 -11.68 -7.44
CA ASN A 89 13.31 -12.10 -7.10
C ASN A 89 14.24 -10.93 -6.73
N GLN A 90 13.94 -9.73 -7.25
CA GLN A 90 14.74 -8.52 -7.03
C GLN A 90 14.01 -7.49 -6.16
N ILE A 91 12.67 -7.49 -6.17
CA ILE A 91 11.83 -6.49 -5.50
C ILE A 91 10.85 -7.20 -4.58
N GLN A 92 10.94 -6.95 -3.27
CA GLN A 92 10.00 -7.50 -2.30
C GLN A 92 8.96 -6.44 -1.92
N PRO A 93 7.67 -6.71 -2.19
CA PRO A 93 6.60 -5.76 -1.91
C PRO A 93 6.08 -5.84 -0.48
N PHE A 94 5.78 -4.67 0.08
CA PHE A 94 4.83 -4.50 1.16
C PHE A 94 3.61 -3.74 0.62
N ILE A 95 2.50 -4.41 0.42
CA ILE A 95 1.31 -3.89 -0.27
C ILE A 95 0.42 -3.16 0.73
N GLY A 96 0.61 -1.83 0.84
CA GLY A 96 -0.13 -0.96 1.77
C GLY A 96 -1.40 -0.40 1.12
N THR A 97 -2.53 -1.06 1.27
CA THR A 97 -3.79 -0.59 0.68
C THR A 97 -5.02 -1.03 1.48
N HIS A 98 -6.05 -0.17 1.44
CA HIS A 98 -7.41 -0.44 1.93
C HIS A 98 -8.41 -0.69 0.77
N ASN A 99 -7.93 -0.71 -0.47
CA ASN A 99 -8.75 -0.92 -1.65
C ASN A 99 -8.92 -2.41 -1.94
N GLU A 100 -10.16 -2.90 -1.89
CA GLU A 100 -10.50 -4.30 -2.10
C GLU A 100 -10.12 -4.79 -3.50
N GLN A 101 -10.36 -3.97 -4.53
CA GLN A 101 -10.07 -4.33 -5.92
C GLN A 101 -8.56 -4.52 -6.17
N SER A 102 -7.73 -3.61 -5.62
CA SER A 102 -6.27 -3.74 -5.71
C SER A 102 -5.75 -4.92 -4.89
N THR A 103 -6.39 -5.24 -3.76
CA THR A 103 -6.08 -6.42 -2.96
C THR A 103 -6.43 -7.71 -3.72
N ALA A 104 -7.62 -7.77 -4.31
CA ALA A 104 -8.04 -8.91 -5.14
C ALA A 104 -7.13 -9.08 -6.37
N LEU A 105 -6.72 -7.96 -7.01
CA LEU A 105 -5.74 -7.99 -8.09
C LEU A 105 -4.39 -8.57 -7.63
N ALA A 106 -3.91 -8.19 -6.45
CA ALA A 106 -2.66 -8.72 -5.91
C ALA A 106 -2.73 -10.23 -5.70
N VAL A 107 -3.83 -10.72 -5.10
CA VAL A 107 -4.10 -12.16 -4.89
C VAL A 107 -4.11 -12.90 -6.23
N ASN A 108 -4.85 -12.39 -7.22
CA ASN A 108 -4.93 -12.98 -8.55
C ASN A 108 -3.55 -13.01 -9.26
N LEU A 109 -2.77 -11.93 -9.15
CA LEU A 109 -1.42 -11.91 -9.73
C LEU A 109 -0.48 -12.89 -9.03
N MET A 110 -0.61 -13.10 -7.73
CA MET A 110 0.16 -14.13 -7.03
C MET A 110 -0.16 -15.53 -7.58
N ASP A 111 -1.44 -15.83 -7.81
CA ASP A 111 -1.85 -17.10 -8.44
C ASP A 111 -1.31 -17.21 -9.87
N VAL A 112 -1.46 -16.19 -10.70
CA VAL A 112 -0.96 -16.16 -12.10
C VAL A 112 0.55 -16.37 -12.19
N TYR A 113 1.31 -15.81 -11.27
CA TYR A 113 2.78 -15.94 -11.22
C TYR A 113 3.26 -17.13 -10.39
N ASN A 114 2.37 -18.01 -9.94
CA ASN A 114 2.67 -19.17 -9.09
C ASN A 114 3.44 -18.78 -7.82
N ILE A 115 3.10 -17.65 -7.21
CA ILE A 115 3.69 -17.19 -5.94
C ILE A 115 2.88 -17.80 -4.79
N PRO A 116 3.50 -18.59 -3.89
CA PRO A 116 2.80 -19.16 -2.74
C PRO A 116 2.13 -18.10 -1.86
N LYS A 117 0.95 -18.42 -1.31
CA LYS A 117 0.19 -17.49 -0.45
C LYS A 117 1.01 -16.97 0.73
N ASN A 118 1.81 -17.85 1.34
CA ASN A 118 2.68 -17.56 2.48
C ASN A 118 4.12 -17.20 2.08
N ASP A 119 4.36 -16.80 0.83
CA ASP A 119 5.69 -16.37 0.39
C ASP A 119 6.17 -15.19 1.24
N THR A 120 7.26 -15.38 1.99
CA THR A 120 7.79 -14.41 2.94
C THR A 120 8.25 -13.10 2.31
N ARG A 121 8.34 -13.04 0.99
CA ARG A 121 8.69 -11.84 0.23
C ARG A 121 7.50 -10.91 -0.03
N VAL A 122 6.25 -11.39 0.13
CA VAL A 122 5.03 -10.63 -0.14
C VAL A 122 4.23 -10.41 1.13
N TRP A 123 3.96 -9.16 1.46
CA TRP A 123 3.18 -8.77 2.64
C TRP A 123 2.06 -7.82 2.27
N PHE A 124 0.90 -8.04 2.87
CA PHE A 124 -0.23 -7.12 2.83
C PHE A 124 -0.27 -6.30 4.12
N GLY A 125 -0.46 -4.99 4.01
CA GLY A 125 -0.48 -4.10 5.15
C GLY A 125 -1.70 -3.18 5.18
N GLN A 126 -2.40 -3.18 6.31
CA GLN A 126 -3.50 -2.25 6.59
C GLN A 126 -3.24 -1.52 7.90
N LEU A 127 -3.89 -0.36 8.05
CA LEU A 127 -3.85 0.39 9.30
C LEU A 127 -4.73 -0.30 10.36
N TYR A 128 -4.28 -0.26 11.59
CA TYR A 128 -5.07 -0.78 12.72
C TYR A 128 -6.42 -0.07 12.81
N GLY A 129 -7.48 -0.83 13.05
CA GLY A 129 -8.85 -0.31 13.10
C GLY A 129 -9.46 0.02 11.74
N MET A 130 -8.79 -0.31 10.63
CA MET A 130 -9.30 -0.09 9.28
C MET A 130 -9.22 -1.36 8.44
N SER A 131 -10.26 -1.58 7.61
CA SER A 131 -10.33 -2.68 6.63
C SER A 131 -10.06 -4.07 7.24
N ASP A 132 -10.64 -4.33 8.41
CA ASP A 132 -10.46 -5.60 9.10
C ASP A 132 -10.99 -6.78 8.29
N HIS A 133 -12.05 -6.57 7.51
CA HIS A 133 -12.58 -7.56 6.58
C HIS A 133 -11.54 -8.00 5.53
N ILE A 134 -10.69 -7.08 5.01
CA ILE A 134 -9.58 -7.42 4.10
C ILE A 134 -8.52 -8.21 4.87
N SER A 135 -8.07 -7.68 6.00
CA SER A 135 -6.98 -8.25 6.78
C SER A 135 -7.27 -9.67 7.27
N TYR A 136 -8.45 -9.89 7.85
CA TYR A 136 -8.83 -11.21 8.36
C TYR A 136 -9.07 -12.22 7.24
N ASN A 137 -9.70 -11.81 6.13
CA ASN A 137 -9.87 -12.70 4.98
C ASN A 137 -8.53 -13.14 4.39
N LEU A 138 -7.58 -12.22 4.21
CA LEU A 138 -6.25 -12.57 3.72
C LEU A 138 -5.54 -13.53 4.69
N ALA A 139 -5.53 -13.21 5.99
CA ALA A 139 -4.86 -14.03 7.01
C ALA A 139 -5.47 -15.45 7.11
N THR A 140 -6.81 -15.55 7.11
CA THR A 140 -7.51 -16.85 7.14
C THR A 140 -7.21 -17.70 5.89
N ASN A 141 -6.95 -17.06 4.75
CA ASN A 141 -6.57 -17.75 3.51
C ASN A 141 -5.06 -18.03 3.40
N GLY A 142 -4.27 -17.72 4.43
CA GLY A 142 -2.85 -18.06 4.53
C GLY A 142 -1.89 -17.04 3.90
N TYR A 143 -2.35 -15.81 3.60
CA TYR A 143 -1.47 -14.73 3.15
C TYR A 143 -0.78 -14.03 4.32
N ASN A 144 0.41 -13.48 4.09
CA ASN A 144 1.12 -12.71 5.11
C ASN A 144 0.49 -11.33 5.25
N VAL A 145 0.01 -11.01 6.45
CA VAL A 145 -0.68 -9.75 6.76
C VAL A 145 -0.03 -9.06 7.96
N ALA A 146 0.11 -7.75 7.86
CA ALA A 146 0.56 -6.91 8.95
C ALA A 146 -0.44 -5.77 9.21
N LYS A 147 -0.72 -5.48 10.48
CA LYS A 147 -1.45 -4.30 10.92
C LYS A 147 -0.45 -3.25 11.40
N TYR A 148 -0.51 -2.05 10.81
CA TYR A 148 0.27 -0.93 11.30
C TYR A 148 -0.42 -0.30 12.51
N VAL A 149 0.21 -0.42 13.67
CA VAL A 149 -0.27 0.17 14.93
C VAL A 149 0.61 1.37 15.25
N PRO A 150 0.06 2.60 15.28
CA PRO A 150 0.83 3.75 15.72
C PRO A 150 1.14 3.60 17.22
N PHE A 151 2.40 3.79 17.58
CA PHE A 151 2.88 3.71 18.96
C PHE A 151 3.84 4.86 19.25
N GLY A 152 3.69 5.49 20.42
CA GLY A 152 4.55 6.59 20.84
C GLY A 152 3.86 7.57 21.79
N PRO A 153 4.54 8.65 22.19
CA PRO A 153 3.94 9.73 22.97
C PRO A 153 2.73 10.35 22.23
N VAL A 154 1.68 10.69 22.97
CA VAL A 154 0.42 11.22 22.42
C VAL A 154 0.66 12.38 21.45
N LYS A 155 1.55 13.31 21.79
CA LYS A 155 1.89 14.47 20.96
C LYS A 155 2.42 14.08 19.57
N ASP A 156 3.09 12.94 19.44
CA ASP A 156 3.70 12.47 18.18
C ASP A 156 2.72 11.60 17.38
N VAL A 157 1.83 10.88 18.08
CA VAL A 157 0.84 9.98 17.47
C VAL A 157 -0.43 10.73 17.02
N MET A 158 -0.87 11.75 17.75
CA MET A 158 -2.08 12.51 17.45
C MET A 158 -2.13 13.09 16.02
N PRO A 159 -1.08 13.73 15.49
CA PRO A 159 -1.09 14.24 14.11
C PRO A 159 -1.28 13.13 13.07
N TYR A 160 -0.81 11.93 13.36
CA TYR A 160 -1.04 10.75 12.53
C TYR A 160 -2.51 10.31 12.56
N LEU A 161 -3.11 10.23 13.75
CA LEU A 161 -4.51 9.80 13.93
C LEU A 161 -5.50 10.81 13.32
N ILE A 162 -5.25 12.12 13.49
CA ILE A 162 -6.07 13.20 12.90
C ILE A 162 -6.10 13.06 11.37
N ARG A 163 -4.94 12.86 10.72
CA ARG A 163 -4.91 12.64 9.27
C ARG A 163 -5.69 11.41 8.84
N ARG A 164 -5.68 10.34 9.63
CA ARG A 164 -6.49 9.13 9.34
C ARG A 164 -7.98 9.42 9.47
N ALA A 165 -8.39 10.17 10.48
CA ALA A 165 -9.77 10.59 10.64
C ALA A 165 -10.25 11.47 9.47
N GLU A 166 -9.43 12.43 9.03
CA GLU A 166 -9.71 13.28 7.88
C GLU A 166 -9.84 12.48 6.58
N GLU A 167 -8.95 11.54 6.34
CA GLU A 167 -8.99 10.64 5.17
C GLU A 167 -10.24 9.76 5.17
N ASN A 168 -10.66 9.25 6.33
CA ASN A 168 -11.88 8.45 6.47
C ASN A 168 -13.16 9.25 6.23
N THR A 169 -13.20 10.51 6.64
CA THR A 169 -14.37 11.38 6.41
C THR A 169 -14.52 11.76 4.94
N SER A 170 -13.43 11.85 4.18
CA SER A 170 -13.47 12.10 2.73
C SER A 170 -13.98 10.89 1.92
N VAL A 171 -14.04 9.69 2.53
CA VAL A 171 -14.59 8.45 1.96
C VAL A 171 -15.94 8.13 2.60
N ALA A 172 -16.88 9.04 2.49
CA ALA A 172 -18.19 9.01 3.15
C ALA A 172 -19.09 7.77 2.87
N GLY A 173 -18.68 6.85 1.99
CA GLY A 173 -19.40 5.59 1.75
C GLY A 173 -18.79 4.36 2.42
N GLN A 174 -17.56 4.45 2.91
CA GLN A 174 -16.82 3.26 3.38
C GLN A 174 -17.21 2.89 4.82
N THR A 175 -17.43 3.87 5.69
CA THR A 175 -17.81 3.65 7.10
C THR A 175 -19.19 3.01 7.22
N SER A 176 -20.17 3.45 6.43
CA SER A 176 -21.52 2.84 6.42
C SER A 176 -21.50 1.41 5.88
N ARG A 177 -20.65 1.11 4.90
CA ARG A 177 -20.46 -0.25 4.37
C ARG A 177 -19.79 -1.16 5.40
N GLU A 178 -18.74 -0.72 6.08
CA GLU A 178 -18.06 -1.50 7.13
C GLU A 178 -19.01 -1.80 8.29
N LEU A 179 -19.80 -0.84 8.75
CA LEU A 179 -20.83 -1.04 9.78
C LEU A 179 -21.88 -2.06 9.34
N ASN A 180 -22.31 -2.01 8.08
CA ASN A 180 -23.26 -2.97 7.55
C ASN A 180 -22.65 -4.39 7.52
N LEU A 181 -21.42 -4.56 7.06
CA LEU A 181 -20.71 -5.85 7.06
C LEU A 181 -20.52 -6.40 8.49
N ILE A 182 -20.19 -5.56 9.45
CA ILE A 182 -20.10 -5.93 10.87
C ILE A 182 -21.48 -6.37 11.40
N SER A 183 -22.53 -5.64 11.05
CA SER A 183 -23.90 -5.99 11.44
C SER A 183 -24.36 -7.33 10.85
N ILE A 184 -24.04 -7.60 9.60
CA ILE A 184 -24.32 -8.89 8.94
C ILE A 184 -23.55 -10.02 9.65
N GLU A 185 -22.29 -9.82 9.94
CA GLU A 185 -21.45 -10.83 10.60
C GLU A 185 -21.88 -11.07 12.06
N ARG A 186 -22.30 -10.05 12.80
CA ARG A 186 -22.91 -10.24 14.14
C ARG A 186 -24.15 -11.12 14.07
N LYS A 187 -25.05 -10.84 13.13
CA LYS A 187 -26.25 -11.65 12.93
C LYS A 187 -25.89 -13.10 12.55
N ARG A 188 -24.91 -13.32 11.70
CA ARG A 188 -24.42 -14.65 11.35
C ARG A 188 -23.90 -15.42 12.57
N ARG A 189 -23.18 -14.74 13.46
CA ARG A 189 -22.64 -15.34 14.70
C ARG A 189 -23.67 -15.45 15.83
N LYS A 190 -24.87 -14.89 15.68
CA LYS A 190 -25.92 -14.83 16.70
C LYS A 190 -25.46 -14.12 17.99
N ILE A 191 -24.66 -13.04 17.88
CA ILE A 191 -24.17 -12.21 18.99
C ILE A 191 -24.95 -10.90 19.04
#